data_2d7851e0e9917eed32ff09f39d9b6906
#
_entry.id   2d7851e0e9917eed32ff09f39d9b6906
#
_cell.length_a   1.000
_cell.length_b   1.000
_cell.length_c   1.000
_cell.angle_alpha   90.00
_cell.angle_beta   90.00
_cell.angle_gamma   90.00
#
_symmetry.space_group_name_H-M   'P 1'
#
loop_
_entity.id
_entity.type
_entity.pdbx_description
1 polymer ?
#
loop_
_entity_poly.entity_id
_entity_poly.type
_entity_poly.pdbx_seq_one_letter_code
_entity_poly.pdbx_strand_id
1 'polypeptide(L)'
;MKVGIIGAGTMGSGIAQAFAQTEGYEVMLCDINETFAANGKKKIAAGFEKRIAKGKMTQEEADKILNKITTGVKDICGDCDLVVEAAIENMEIKKQTFKELDAICKPSCIFATNTSSLSITEIGSAVERHVIGCLLYTSPSPRDA
;
A
#
# COMPACT_ATOMS: atom_id res chain seq x y z
N MET A 1 4.69 -10.18 -8.44
CA MET A 1 5.28 -9.30 -7.43
C MET A 1 4.27 -9.07 -6.31
N LYS A 2 4.70 -9.20 -5.08
CA LYS A 2 3.84 -8.92 -3.92
C LYS A 2 4.14 -7.54 -3.36
N VAL A 3 3.09 -6.76 -3.17
CA VAL A 3 3.21 -5.39 -2.66
C VAL A 3 2.41 -5.27 -1.38
N GLY A 4 3.07 -4.82 -0.31
CA GLY A 4 2.40 -4.52 0.95
C GLY A 4 2.06 -3.05 1.01
N ILE A 5 0.84 -2.74 1.41
CA ILE A 5 0.40 -1.36 1.61
C ILE A 5 0.09 -1.20 3.10
N ILE A 6 0.77 -0.29 3.76
CA ILE A 6 0.56 -0.03 5.18
C ILE A 6 -0.32 1.20 5.31
N GLY A 7 -1.53 1.00 5.79
CA GLY A 7 -2.54 2.04 5.88
C GLY A 7 -3.66 1.81 4.89
N ALA A 8 -4.84 1.45 5.38
CA ALA A 8 -5.99 1.08 4.56
C ALA A 8 -7.03 2.20 4.47
N GLY A 9 -6.62 3.44 4.69
CA GLY A 9 -7.48 4.60 4.49
C GLY A 9 -7.69 4.90 3.02
N THR A 10 -8.17 6.08 2.71
CA THR A 10 -8.49 6.47 1.32
C THR A 10 -7.27 6.36 0.42
N MET A 11 -6.12 6.86 0.87
CA MET A 11 -4.91 6.84 0.06
C MET A 11 -4.37 5.42 -0.11
N GLY A 12 -4.25 4.67 0.97
CA GLY A 12 -3.72 3.31 0.92
C GLY A 12 -4.60 2.39 0.10
N SER A 13 -5.92 2.53 0.24
CA SER A 13 -6.86 1.75 -0.56
C SER A 13 -6.73 2.09 -2.05
N GLY A 14 -6.53 3.36 -2.38
CA GLY A 14 -6.32 3.78 -3.77
C GLY A 14 -5.05 3.20 -4.37
N ILE A 15 -3.96 3.18 -3.60
CA ILE A 15 -2.70 2.59 -4.05
C ILE A 15 -2.86 1.09 -4.22
N ALA A 16 -3.52 0.43 -3.27
CA ALA A 16 -3.78 -1.00 -3.33
C ALA A 16 -4.59 -1.35 -4.57
N GLN A 17 -5.62 -0.57 -4.86
CA GLN A 17 -6.44 -0.76 -6.05
C GLN A 17 -5.60 -0.64 -7.32
N ALA A 18 -4.75 0.37 -7.41
CA ALA A 18 -3.90 0.58 -8.58
C ALA A 18 -2.99 -0.62 -8.85
N PHE A 19 -2.36 -1.15 -7.81
CA PHE A 19 -1.52 -2.34 -7.97
C PHE A 19 -2.34 -3.58 -8.32
N ALA A 20 -3.47 -3.76 -7.66
CA ALA A 20 -4.32 -4.93 -7.90
C ALA A 20 -4.90 -4.95 -9.31
N GLN A 21 -5.14 -3.79 -9.90
CA GLN A 21 -5.62 -3.70 -11.27
C GLN A 21 -4.53 -3.97 -12.29
N THR A 22 -3.27 -3.92 -11.88
CA THR A 22 -2.15 -4.16 -12.78
C THR A 22 -1.80 -5.63 -12.75
N GLU A 23 -1.66 -6.22 -13.93
CA GLU A 23 -1.34 -7.63 -14.04
C GLU A 23 0.04 -7.92 -13.43
N GLY A 24 0.16 -9.05 -12.76
CA GLY A 24 1.42 -9.47 -12.17
C GLY A 24 1.64 -9.05 -10.72
N TYR A 25 0.68 -8.35 -10.11
CA TYR A 25 0.81 -7.90 -8.72
C TYR A 25 -0.21 -8.56 -7.81
N GLU A 26 0.24 -8.92 -6.60
CA GLU A 26 -0.64 -9.31 -5.50
C GLU A 26 -0.45 -8.27 -4.41
N VAL A 27 -1.51 -7.94 -3.69
CA VAL A 27 -1.51 -6.85 -2.72
C VAL A 27 -1.83 -7.36 -1.32
N MET A 28 -1.00 -6.97 -0.35
CA MET A 28 -1.27 -7.18 1.07
C MET A 28 -1.66 -5.82 1.64
N LEU A 29 -2.96 -5.61 1.86
CA LEU A 29 -3.47 -4.35 2.39
C LEU A 29 -3.54 -4.44 3.91
N CYS A 30 -2.72 -3.67 4.58
CA CYS A 30 -2.52 -3.78 6.03
C CYS A 30 -2.91 -2.51 6.76
N ASP A 31 -3.34 -2.67 8.00
CA ASP A 31 -3.56 -1.55 8.90
C ASP A 31 -3.25 -2.01 10.33
N ILE A 32 -3.55 -1.17 11.32
CA ILE A 32 -3.22 -1.46 12.72
C ILE A 32 -3.98 -2.69 13.23
N ASN A 33 -5.12 -3.02 12.63
CA ASN A 33 -5.83 -4.26 12.92
C ASN A 33 -6.56 -4.74 11.66
N GLU A 34 -7.06 -5.97 11.72
CA GLU A 34 -7.70 -6.60 10.57
C GLU A 34 -9.01 -5.93 10.18
N THR A 35 -9.72 -5.34 11.13
CA THR A 35 -10.97 -4.65 10.85
C THR A 35 -10.73 -3.44 9.95
N PHE A 36 -9.73 -2.63 10.26
CA PHE A 36 -9.40 -1.47 9.44
C PHE A 36 -8.91 -1.88 8.07
N ALA A 37 -8.11 -2.94 7.99
CA ALA A 37 -7.65 -3.45 6.71
C ALA A 37 -8.82 -3.95 5.86
N ALA A 38 -9.73 -4.70 6.45
CA ALA A 38 -10.92 -5.19 5.75
C ALA A 38 -11.80 -4.05 5.27
N ASN A 39 -11.92 -2.98 6.05
CA ASN A 39 -12.68 -1.81 5.64
C ASN A 39 -12.08 -1.14 4.40
N GLY A 40 -10.76 -1.14 4.28
CA GLY A 40 -10.09 -0.63 3.09
C GLY A 40 -10.48 -1.43 1.85
N LYS A 41 -10.49 -2.76 1.96
CA LYS A 41 -10.90 -3.62 0.85
C LYS A 41 -12.38 -3.40 0.50
N LYS A 42 -13.23 -3.20 1.51
CA LYS A 42 -14.66 -2.91 1.29
C LYS A 42 -14.87 -1.62 0.50
N LYS A 43 -14.04 -0.60 0.75
CA LYS A 43 -14.10 0.65 -0.01
C LYS A 43 -13.78 0.42 -1.48
N ILE A 44 -12.79 -0.42 -1.75
CA ILE A 44 -12.42 -0.75 -3.13
C ILE A 44 -13.59 -1.49 -3.79
N ALA A 45 -14.17 -2.45 -3.11
CA ALA A 45 -15.32 -3.22 -3.62
C ALA A 45 -16.51 -2.32 -3.91
N ALA A 46 -16.79 -1.36 -3.03
CA ALA A 46 -17.89 -0.41 -3.24
C ALA A 46 -17.67 0.45 -4.48
N GLY A 47 -16.42 0.86 -4.72
CA GLY A 47 -16.06 1.60 -5.93
C GLY A 47 -16.29 0.77 -7.18
N PHE A 48 -15.96 -0.52 -7.13
CA PHE A 48 -16.20 -1.43 -8.25
C PHE A 48 -17.67 -1.64 -8.50
N GLU A 49 -18.49 -1.75 -7.45
CA GLU A 49 -19.93 -1.89 -7.60
C GLU A 49 -20.53 -0.70 -8.37
N LYS A 50 -20.05 0.50 -8.09
CA LYS A 50 -20.49 1.68 -8.81
C LYS A 50 -20.12 1.60 -10.29
N ARG A 51 -18.93 1.10 -10.59
CA ARG A 51 -18.50 0.93 -12.01
C ARG A 51 -19.32 -0.13 -12.71
N ILE A 52 -19.64 -1.21 -12.02
CA ILE A 52 -20.47 -2.28 -12.56
C ILE A 52 -21.85 -1.73 -12.89
N ALA A 53 -22.43 -0.95 -11.97
CA ALA A 53 -23.75 -0.33 -12.19
C ALA A 53 -23.78 0.61 -13.39
N LYS A 54 -22.64 1.23 -13.71
CA LYS A 54 -22.52 2.13 -14.87
C LYS A 54 -22.10 1.41 -16.14
N GLY A 55 -21.97 0.09 -16.10
CA GLY A 55 -21.55 -0.69 -17.25
C GLY A 55 -20.07 -0.54 -17.63
N LYS A 56 -19.24 -0.01 -16.73
CA LYS A 56 -17.83 0.23 -17.00
C LYS A 56 -16.93 -0.92 -16.55
N MET A 57 -17.48 -1.88 -15.85
CA MET A 57 -16.74 -3.01 -15.30
C MET A 57 -17.69 -4.19 -15.17
N THR A 58 -17.19 -5.41 -15.31
CA THR A 58 -17.99 -6.60 -15.08
C THR A 58 -17.76 -7.13 -13.67
N GLN A 59 -18.69 -7.92 -13.17
CA GLN A 59 -18.55 -8.55 -11.86
C GLN A 59 -17.33 -9.47 -11.84
N GLU A 60 -17.06 -10.18 -12.93
CA GLU A 60 -15.91 -11.06 -13.04
C GLU A 60 -14.60 -10.31 -12.89
N GLU A 61 -14.50 -9.15 -13.54
CA GLU A 61 -13.30 -8.30 -13.42
C GLU A 61 -13.09 -7.83 -11.98
N ALA A 62 -14.17 -7.38 -11.34
CA ALA A 62 -14.12 -6.93 -9.95
C ALA A 62 -13.65 -8.05 -9.02
N ASP A 63 -14.24 -9.23 -9.16
CA ASP A 63 -13.89 -10.37 -8.32
C ASP A 63 -12.44 -10.79 -8.52
N LYS A 64 -11.97 -10.78 -9.75
CA LYS A 64 -10.60 -11.13 -10.06
C LYS A 64 -9.61 -10.17 -9.40
N ILE A 65 -9.90 -8.88 -9.44
CA ILE A 65 -9.04 -7.86 -8.83
C ILE A 65 -9.07 -7.98 -7.29
N LEU A 66 -10.27 -8.13 -6.72
CA LEU A 66 -10.41 -8.24 -5.28
C LEU A 66 -9.74 -9.49 -4.72
N ASN A 67 -9.73 -10.59 -5.47
CA ASN A 67 -9.06 -11.81 -5.05
C ASN A 67 -7.55 -11.65 -4.95
N LYS A 68 -6.98 -10.63 -5.56
CA LYS A 68 -5.55 -10.35 -5.47
C LYS A 68 -5.19 -9.56 -4.21
N ILE A 69 -6.18 -9.05 -3.48
CA ILE A 69 -5.98 -8.24 -2.28
C ILE A 69 -6.23 -9.07 -1.04
N THR A 70 -5.19 -9.26 -0.23
CA THR A 70 -5.27 -9.92 1.06
C THR A 70 -5.20 -8.85 2.14
N THR A 71 -6.05 -8.92 3.15
CA THR A 71 -6.07 -7.94 4.23
C THR A 71 -5.50 -8.52 5.52
N GLY A 72 -4.92 -7.67 6.34
CA GLY A 72 -4.35 -8.10 7.62
C GLY A 72 -3.52 -7.03 8.28
N VAL A 73 -2.66 -7.44 9.20
CA VAL A 73 -1.69 -6.56 9.83
C VAL A 73 -0.34 -6.73 9.13
N LYS A 74 0.63 -5.88 9.45
CA LYS A 74 1.92 -5.87 8.73
C LYS A 74 2.68 -7.19 8.75
N ASP A 75 2.34 -8.10 9.66
CA ASP A 75 2.99 -9.41 9.74
C ASP A 75 2.83 -10.23 8.46
N ILE A 76 1.81 -9.96 7.66
CA ILE A 76 1.60 -10.68 6.40
C ILE A 76 2.52 -10.22 5.27
N CYS A 77 3.37 -9.23 5.52
CA CYS A 77 4.25 -8.65 4.50
C CYS A 77 5.58 -9.39 4.35
N GLY A 78 5.78 -10.52 5.03
CA GLY A 78 7.05 -11.24 5.02
C GLY A 78 7.60 -11.53 3.62
N ASP A 79 6.73 -11.91 2.69
CA ASP A 79 7.13 -12.24 1.32
C ASP A 79 7.01 -11.09 0.34
N CYS A 80 6.70 -9.88 0.80
CA CYS A 80 6.53 -8.75 -0.11
C CYS A 80 7.83 -8.35 -0.77
N ASP A 81 7.74 -7.93 -2.00
CA ASP A 81 8.86 -7.39 -2.76
C ASP A 81 8.98 -5.88 -2.59
N LEU A 82 7.87 -5.24 -2.27
CA LEU A 82 7.78 -3.81 -2.06
C LEU A 82 6.76 -3.56 -0.95
N VAL A 83 7.06 -2.68 -0.02
CA VAL A 83 6.11 -2.23 1.00
C VAL A 83 6.00 -0.72 0.91
N VAL A 84 4.77 -0.22 0.75
CA VAL A 84 4.48 1.21 0.66
C VAL A 84 3.75 1.64 1.91
N GLU A 85 4.28 2.63 2.60
CA GLU A 85 3.60 3.24 3.74
C GLU A 85 2.80 4.43 3.21
N ALA A 86 1.50 4.45 3.46
CA ALA A 86 0.60 5.39 2.81
C ALA A 86 -0.07 6.39 3.74
N ALA A 87 -0.09 6.14 5.04
CA ALA A 87 -1.01 6.89 5.88
C ALA A 87 -0.51 7.28 7.27
N ILE A 88 0.71 6.95 7.64
CA ILE A 88 1.21 7.27 8.98
C ILE A 88 1.77 8.69 8.97
N GLU A 89 1.23 9.56 9.81
CA GLU A 89 1.68 10.95 9.86
C GLU A 89 2.68 11.20 10.98
N ASN A 90 2.66 10.39 12.02
CA ASN A 90 3.58 10.54 13.15
C ASN A 90 4.93 9.91 12.82
N MET A 91 6.00 10.69 12.87
CA MET A 91 7.33 10.20 12.50
C MET A 91 7.84 9.08 13.41
N GLU A 92 7.57 9.16 14.71
CA GLU A 92 8.01 8.13 15.64
C GLU A 92 7.32 6.78 15.34
N ILE A 93 6.01 6.83 15.07
CA ILE A 93 5.25 5.64 14.70
C ILE A 93 5.74 5.10 13.36
N LYS A 94 6.03 5.99 12.42
CA LYS A 94 6.53 5.63 11.10
C LYS A 94 7.88 4.91 11.21
N LYS A 95 8.81 5.44 11.98
CA LYS A 95 10.09 4.79 12.22
C LYS A 95 9.93 3.43 12.87
N GLN A 96 9.08 3.33 13.88
CA GLN A 96 8.83 2.07 14.57
C GLN A 96 8.24 1.04 13.62
N THR A 97 7.29 1.48 12.79
CA THR A 97 6.66 0.60 11.80
C THR A 97 7.70 0.05 10.83
N PHE A 98 8.59 0.90 10.32
CA PHE A 98 9.62 0.44 9.40
C PHE A 98 10.65 -0.45 10.07
N LYS A 99 10.98 -0.22 11.34
CA LYS A 99 11.85 -1.12 12.09
C LYS A 99 11.23 -2.51 12.21
N GLU A 100 9.94 -2.57 12.51
CA GLU A 100 9.24 -3.84 12.62
C GLU A 100 9.15 -4.52 11.26
N LEU A 101 8.87 -3.77 10.21
CA LEU A 101 8.84 -4.30 8.84
C LEU A 101 10.21 -4.81 8.42
N ASP A 102 11.28 -4.14 8.84
CA ASP A 102 12.63 -4.57 8.52
C ASP A 102 12.94 -5.95 9.11
N ALA A 103 12.33 -6.27 10.25
CA ALA A 103 12.47 -7.59 10.87
C ALA A 103 11.54 -8.63 10.23
N ILE A 104 10.40 -8.21 9.71
CA ILE A 104 9.39 -9.09 9.13
C ILE A 104 9.69 -9.43 7.67
N CYS A 105 10.07 -8.42 6.89
CA CYS A 105 10.22 -8.55 5.45
C CYS A 105 11.54 -9.18 5.04
N LYS A 106 11.53 -9.88 3.93
CA LYS A 106 12.76 -10.47 3.39
C LYS A 106 13.77 -9.37 3.04
N PRO A 107 15.07 -9.67 3.03
CA PRO A 107 16.10 -8.65 2.80
C PRO A 107 15.99 -7.91 1.47
N SER A 108 15.42 -8.54 0.46
CA SER A 108 15.28 -7.92 -0.86
C SER A 108 14.07 -7.01 -0.98
N CYS A 109 13.22 -6.94 0.04
CA CYS A 109 12.04 -6.08 0.00
C CYS A 109 12.45 -4.60 0.02
N ILE A 110 11.86 -3.83 -0.86
CA ILE A 110 12.11 -2.39 -0.95
C ILE A 110 11.04 -1.66 -0.14
N PHE A 111 11.44 -0.69 0.66
CA PHE A 111 10.50 0.13 1.41
C PHE A 111 10.30 1.47 0.70
N ALA A 112 9.05 1.88 0.60
CA ALA A 112 8.68 3.16 0.04
C ALA A 112 7.76 3.89 1.02
N THR A 113 7.88 5.21 1.09
CA THR A 113 7.03 6.00 1.95
C THR A 113 6.52 7.21 1.19
N ASN A 114 5.30 7.60 1.48
CA ASN A 114 4.69 8.78 0.89
C ASN A 114 4.96 9.97 1.80
N THR A 115 6.18 10.49 1.75
CA THR A 115 6.60 11.52 2.69
C THR A 115 7.67 12.41 2.04
N SER A 116 8.08 13.47 2.75
CA SER A 116 9.10 14.39 2.25
C SER A 116 10.49 13.76 2.26
N SER A 117 11.42 14.34 1.53
CA SER A 117 12.79 13.84 1.47
C SER A 117 13.48 13.85 2.84
N LEU A 118 13.18 14.84 3.68
CA LEU A 118 13.74 14.89 5.03
C LEU A 118 13.24 13.70 5.86
N SER A 119 11.96 13.38 5.74
CA SER A 119 11.39 12.24 6.44
C SER A 119 11.95 10.92 5.91
N ILE A 120 12.23 10.82 4.61
CA ILE A 120 12.84 9.65 4.03
C ILE A 120 14.23 9.40 4.64
N THR A 121 15.03 10.45 4.77
CA THR A 121 16.35 10.37 5.38
C THR A 121 16.25 9.90 6.83
N GLU A 122 15.31 10.45 7.57
CA GLU A 122 15.12 10.11 8.96
C GLU A 122 14.68 8.66 9.15
N ILE A 123 13.75 8.20 8.31
CA ILE A 123 13.31 6.80 8.33
C ILE A 123 14.47 5.89 7.95
N GLY A 124 15.22 6.26 6.91
CA GLY A 124 16.35 5.46 6.44
C GLY A 124 17.43 5.28 7.49
N SER A 125 17.59 6.24 8.40
CA SER A 125 18.56 6.12 9.49
C SER A 125 18.09 5.13 10.55
N ALA A 126 16.82 4.79 10.59
CA ALA A 126 16.25 3.88 11.60
C ALA A 126 16.26 2.42 11.13
N VAL A 127 16.49 2.16 9.86
CA VAL A 127 16.53 0.81 9.31
C VAL A 127 17.78 0.64 8.46
N GLU A 128 18.17 -0.61 8.22
CA GLU A 128 19.40 -0.87 7.47
C GLU A 128 19.20 -0.89 5.97
N ARG A 129 17.97 -1.04 5.51
CA ARG A 129 17.70 -1.10 4.08
C ARG A 129 17.32 0.26 3.52
N HIS A 130 17.44 0.37 2.22
CA HIS A 130 17.12 1.61 1.52
C HIS A 130 15.61 1.89 1.54
N VAL A 131 15.27 3.14 1.81
CA VAL A 131 13.87 3.60 1.81
C VAL A 131 13.76 4.68 0.74
N ILE A 132 12.75 4.56 -0.12
CA ILE A 132 12.53 5.52 -1.20
C ILE A 132 11.24 6.29 -0.99
N GLY A 133 11.18 7.48 -1.53
CA GLY A 133 9.96 8.27 -1.54
C GLY A 133 8.99 7.79 -2.60
N CYS A 134 7.71 7.88 -2.30
CA CYS A 134 6.65 7.47 -3.21
C CYS A 134 5.68 8.61 -3.38
N LEU A 135 5.61 9.18 -4.58
CA LEU A 135 4.73 10.33 -4.88
C LEU A 135 3.70 9.97 -5.94
N LEU A 136 3.24 8.72 -5.90
CA LEU A 136 2.40 8.19 -6.96
C LEU A 136 1.16 8.98 -7.26
N TYR A 137 0.63 9.67 -6.27
CA TYR A 137 -0.65 10.31 -6.47
C TYR A 137 -0.58 11.80 -6.59
N THR A 138 0.56 12.39 -6.39
CA THR A 138 0.65 13.81 -6.36
C THR A 138 1.00 14.42 -7.65
N SER A 139 1.33 13.65 -8.61
CA SER A 139 1.81 14.25 -9.70
C SER A 139 0.86 14.87 -10.42
N PRO A 140 0.74 15.84 -10.63
CA PRO A 140 0.19 16.38 -11.65
C PRO A 140 1.17 17.20 -12.24
N SER A 141 1.51 17.36 -12.31
CA SER A 141 2.21 18.10 -12.55
C SER A 141 2.79 18.33 -13.30
N PRO A 142 2.80 18.90 -13.56
CA PRO A 142 3.34 19.15 -14.32
C PRO A 142 4.44 19.39 -14.43
N ARG A 143 4.77 19.34 -13.91
CA ARG A 143 5.88 19.32 -13.89
C ARG A 143 6.21 18.57 -14.36
N ASP A 144 5.73 18.15 -14.16
CA ASP A 144 5.90 17.39 -14.39
C ASP A 144 5.81 17.47 -15.25
N ALA A 145 5.73 18.08 -15.37
CA ALA A 145 5.57 18.13 -16.25
C ALA A 145 6.44 18.12 -16.63
#